data_4cc32f8ddf02404703991f49a4882c16
#
_entry.id   4cc32f8ddf02404703991f49a4882c16
#
_cell.length_a   1.000
_cell.length_b   1.000
_cell.length_c   1.000
_cell.angle_alpha   90.00
_cell.angle_beta   90.00
_cell.angle_gamma   90.00
#
_symmetry.space_group_name_H-M   'P 1'
#
loop_
_entity.id
_entity.type
_entity.pdbx_description
1 polymer ?
#
loop_
_entity_poly.entity_id
_entity_poly.type
_entity_poly.pdbx_seq_one_letter_code
_entity_poly.pdbx_strand_id
1 'polypeptide(L)'
;MNNDIKYKLANAMKECMFSSPVEKITVKEICDTCGVTRQTFYRNFQDKYDLINWYFDKILIESFHQMGEGSTVYESLVKKFEYIRMEHLFFKAAFKNDEQNNLKEHDFELIRQFYIDQIEGKATGKYPTSYCSSLRCTVRALSL
;
A
#
# COMPACT_ATOMS: atom_id res chain seq x y z
N MET A 1 -3.06 -17.75 -9.60
CA MET A 1 -2.96 -17.41 -11.03
C MET A 1 -3.19 -15.93 -11.33
N ASN A 2 -4.24 -15.32 -10.81
CA ASN A 2 -4.50 -13.90 -11.09
C ASN A 2 -3.51 -12.94 -10.38
N ASN A 3 -2.95 -13.32 -9.25
CA ASN A 3 -1.94 -12.52 -8.53
C ASN A 3 -0.61 -12.41 -9.28
N ASP A 4 -0.17 -13.45 -9.99
CA ASP A 4 1.12 -13.43 -10.70
C ASP A 4 1.14 -12.38 -11.81
N ILE A 5 0.03 -12.21 -12.53
CA ILE A 5 -0.12 -11.19 -13.57
C ILE A 5 -0.11 -9.78 -12.96
N LYS A 6 -0.78 -9.59 -11.82
CA LYS A 6 -0.80 -8.31 -11.12
C LYS A 6 0.60 -7.90 -10.63
N TYR A 7 1.35 -8.82 -10.03
CA TYR A 7 2.75 -8.56 -9.63
C TYR A 7 3.67 -8.33 -10.83
N LYS A 8 3.45 -9.04 -11.92
CA LYS A 8 4.21 -8.84 -13.17
C LYS A 8 4.00 -7.43 -13.72
N LEU A 9 2.76 -6.95 -13.73
CA LEU A 9 2.41 -5.58 -14.14
C LEU A 9 2.97 -4.52 -13.16
N ALA A 10 2.93 -4.78 -11.85
CA ALA A 10 3.48 -3.88 -10.85
C ALA A 10 5.00 -3.76 -10.96
N ASN A 11 5.71 -4.86 -11.21
CA ASN A 11 7.16 -4.82 -11.44
C ASN A 11 7.51 -4.05 -12.72
N ALA A 12 6.75 -4.26 -13.80
CA ALA A 12 6.93 -3.48 -15.03
C ALA A 12 6.67 -1.98 -14.81
N MET A 13 5.65 -1.63 -14.02
CA MET A 13 5.39 -0.24 -13.64
C MET A 13 6.55 0.36 -12.87
N LYS A 14 7.13 -0.36 -11.90
CA LYS A 14 8.33 0.09 -11.17
C LYS A 14 9.51 0.31 -12.11
N GLU A 15 9.71 -0.60 -13.06
CA GLU A 15 10.78 -0.48 -14.06
C GLU A 15 10.60 0.79 -14.93
N CYS A 16 9.39 1.07 -15.38
CA CYS A 16 9.08 2.31 -16.09
C CYS A 16 9.33 3.57 -15.24
N MET A 17 9.07 3.51 -13.93
CA MET A 17 9.31 4.62 -13.00
C MET A 17 10.79 5.00 -12.83
N PHE A 18 11.74 4.10 -13.12
CA PHE A 18 13.15 4.45 -13.14
C PHE A 18 13.52 5.40 -14.27
N SER A 19 12.79 5.34 -15.38
CA SER A 19 13.10 6.07 -16.60
C SER A 19 12.21 7.30 -16.84
N SER A 20 11.00 7.28 -16.27
CA SER A 20 9.98 8.29 -16.57
C SER A 20 9.11 8.61 -15.35
N PRO A 21 8.66 9.87 -15.20
CA PRO A 21 7.69 10.21 -14.17
C PRO A 21 6.34 9.53 -14.46
N VAL A 22 5.60 9.21 -13.41
CA VAL A 22 4.35 8.43 -13.47
C VAL A 22 3.35 8.99 -14.49
N GLU A 23 3.24 10.31 -14.59
CA GLU A 23 2.30 10.98 -15.50
C GLU A 23 2.56 10.62 -16.98
N LYS A 24 3.83 10.47 -17.34
CA LYS A 24 4.26 10.17 -18.70
C LYS A 24 4.20 8.68 -19.04
N ILE A 25 4.21 7.80 -18.04
CA ILE A 25 4.13 6.36 -18.25
C ILE A 25 2.76 5.99 -18.80
N THR A 26 2.74 5.23 -19.88
CA THR A 26 1.52 4.75 -20.52
C THR A 26 1.26 3.27 -20.20
N VAL A 27 -0.02 2.86 -20.23
CA VAL A 27 -0.38 1.45 -20.12
C VAL A 27 0.29 0.59 -21.21
N LYS A 28 0.54 1.19 -22.38
CA LYS A 28 1.27 0.49 -23.44
C LYS A 28 2.69 0.15 -23.02
N GLU A 29 3.44 1.11 -22.48
CA GLU A 29 4.81 0.89 -22.01
C GLU A 29 4.88 -0.17 -20.91
N ILE A 30 3.97 -0.11 -19.94
CA ILE A 30 3.87 -1.13 -18.88
C ILE A 30 3.66 -2.53 -19.48
N CYS A 31 2.72 -2.65 -20.42
CA CYS A 31 2.41 -3.91 -21.08
C CYS A 31 3.57 -4.43 -21.92
N ASP A 32 4.22 -3.56 -22.68
CA ASP A 32 5.36 -3.91 -23.53
C ASP A 32 6.55 -4.38 -22.68
N THR A 33 6.81 -3.72 -21.54
CA THR A 33 7.88 -4.08 -20.59
C THR A 33 7.70 -5.49 -20.03
N CYS A 34 6.49 -5.93 -19.74
CA CYS A 34 6.25 -7.26 -19.18
C CYS A 34 5.72 -8.31 -20.19
N GLY A 35 5.54 -7.94 -21.44
CA GLY A 35 5.01 -8.85 -22.47
C GLY A 35 3.56 -9.27 -22.23
N VAL A 36 2.73 -8.38 -21.67
CA VAL A 36 1.31 -8.60 -21.39
C VAL A 36 0.48 -7.75 -22.35
N THR A 37 -0.69 -8.24 -22.78
CA THR A 37 -1.57 -7.45 -23.63
C THR A 37 -2.31 -6.37 -22.85
N ARG A 38 -2.67 -5.24 -23.50
CA ARG A 38 -3.52 -4.21 -22.88
C ARG A 38 -4.85 -4.76 -22.42
N GLN A 39 -5.43 -5.73 -23.12
CA GLN A 39 -6.66 -6.38 -22.70
C GLN A 39 -6.50 -7.10 -21.36
N THR A 40 -5.35 -7.76 -21.17
CA THR A 40 -5.02 -8.39 -19.88
C THR A 40 -4.80 -7.34 -18.79
N PHE A 41 -4.18 -6.20 -19.10
CA PHE A 41 -4.08 -5.09 -18.16
C PHE A 41 -5.46 -4.63 -17.69
N TYR A 42 -6.36 -4.28 -18.61
CA TYR A 42 -7.68 -3.75 -18.29
C TYR A 42 -8.66 -4.77 -17.67
N ARG A 43 -8.34 -6.06 -17.72
CA ARG A 43 -9.04 -7.09 -16.92
C ARG A 43 -8.65 -7.05 -15.43
N ASN A 44 -7.50 -6.50 -15.10
CA ASN A 44 -6.96 -6.49 -13.74
C ASN A 44 -7.00 -5.12 -13.06
N PHE A 45 -6.89 -4.04 -13.84
CA PHE A 45 -6.80 -2.66 -13.38
C PHE A 45 -7.55 -1.72 -14.30
N GLN A 46 -8.17 -0.69 -13.73
CA GLN A 46 -8.86 0.34 -14.50
C GLN A 46 -7.87 1.24 -15.24
N ASP A 47 -6.78 1.61 -14.56
CA ASP A 47 -5.70 2.44 -15.08
C ASP A 47 -4.39 2.18 -14.33
N LYS A 48 -3.34 2.94 -14.67
CA LYS A 48 -2.03 2.83 -14.02
C LYS A 48 -2.04 3.24 -12.55
N TYR A 49 -2.96 4.11 -12.14
CA TYR A 49 -3.08 4.56 -10.75
C TYR A 49 -3.73 3.50 -9.88
N ASP A 50 -4.73 2.80 -10.41
CA ASP A 50 -5.33 1.63 -9.77
C ASP A 50 -4.27 0.52 -9.53
N LEU A 51 -3.37 0.30 -10.48
CA LEU A 51 -2.23 -0.60 -10.32
C LEU A 51 -1.27 -0.13 -9.20
N ILE A 52 -0.97 1.17 -9.14
CA ILE A 52 -0.11 1.75 -8.10
C ILE A 52 -0.75 1.57 -6.72
N ASN A 53 -2.04 1.89 -6.58
CA ASN A 53 -2.79 1.75 -5.34
C ASN A 53 -2.84 0.29 -4.89
N TRP A 54 -3.12 -0.64 -5.81
CA TRP A 54 -3.11 -2.06 -5.51
C TRP A 54 -1.75 -2.56 -5.00
N TYR A 55 -0.66 -2.12 -5.62
CA TYR A 55 0.70 -2.52 -5.20
C TYR A 55 1.05 -1.93 -3.84
N PHE A 56 0.67 -0.68 -3.62
CA PHE A 56 0.80 -0.01 -2.33
C PHE A 56 0.09 -0.79 -1.22
N ASP A 57 -1.17 -1.17 -1.44
CA ASP A 57 -1.95 -1.98 -0.50
C ASP A 57 -1.26 -3.32 -0.20
N LYS A 58 -0.71 -3.97 -1.22
CA LYS A 58 -0.01 -5.25 -1.04
C LYS A 58 1.21 -5.11 -0.14
N ILE A 59 2.02 -4.08 -0.32
CA ILE A 59 3.17 -3.82 0.55
C ILE A 59 2.72 -3.58 1.99
N LEU A 60 1.69 -2.76 2.19
CA LEU A 60 1.17 -2.46 3.53
C LEU A 60 0.54 -3.67 4.18
N ILE A 61 -0.36 -4.37 3.50
CA ILE A 61 -1.03 -5.57 4.02
C ILE A 61 -0.01 -6.63 4.39
N GLU A 62 1.01 -6.86 3.57
CA GLU A 62 2.07 -7.83 3.84
C GLU A 62 2.88 -7.45 5.08
N SER A 63 3.17 -6.15 5.25
CA SER A 63 3.81 -5.65 6.48
C SER A 63 2.93 -5.81 7.71
N PHE A 64 1.60 -5.71 7.56
CA PHE A 64 0.63 -5.88 8.64
C PHE A 64 0.27 -7.33 8.96
N HIS A 65 0.27 -8.24 8.01
CA HIS A 65 0.03 -9.68 8.26
C HIS A 65 1.05 -10.28 9.21
N GLN A 66 2.29 -9.81 9.16
CA GLN A 66 3.34 -10.23 10.09
C GLN A 66 3.11 -9.75 11.53
N MET A 67 2.19 -8.79 11.76
CA MET A 67 1.77 -8.37 13.11
C MET A 67 0.91 -9.41 13.84
N GLY A 68 0.09 -10.20 13.12
CA GLY A 68 -0.79 -11.21 13.71
C GLY A 68 -0.05 -12.38 14.36
N GLU A 69 1.22 -12.55 14.07
CA GLU A 69 2.07 -13.65 14.55
C GLU A 69 2.90 -13.29 15.80
N GLY A 70 2.43 -12.40 16.67
CA GLY A 70 3.07 -12.07 17.95
C GLY A 70 4.02 -10.86 17.92
N SER A 71 4.11 -10.15 16.81
CA SER A 71 4.89 -8.91 16.72
C SER A 71 4.21 -7.77 17.47
N THR A 72 5.01 -6.90 18.10
CA THR A 72 4.53 -5.67 18.73
C THR A 72 4.18 -4.63 17.67
N VAL A 73 3.36 -3.61 18.03
CA VAL A 73 3.07 -2.45 17.16
C VAL A 73 4.37 -1.78 16.71
N TYR A 74 5.37 -1.71 17.59
CA TYR A 74 6.67 -1.13 17.28
C TYR A 74 7.39 -1.91 16.17
N GLU A 75 7.51 -3.23 16.30
CA GLU A 75 8.16 -4.09 15.28
C GLU A 75 7.50 -3.99 13.92
N SER A 76 6.20 -3.83 13.90
CA SER A 76 5.43 -3.68 12.67
C SER A 76 5.63 -2.33 12.00
N LEU A 77 5.72 -1.27 12.79
CA LEU A 77 6.09 0.05 12.28
C LEU A 77 7.50 0.04 11.70
N VAL A 78 8.45 -0.59 12.39
CA VAL A 78 9.83 -0.75 11.87
C VAL A 78 9.81 -1.47 10.54
N LYS A 79 9.13 -2.60 10.42
CA LYS A 79 9.00 -3.35 9.17
C LYS A 79 8.34 -2.52 8.06
N LYS A 80 7.27 -1.77 8.37
CA LYS A 80 6.64 -0.85 7.42
C LYS A 80 7.68 0.15 6.86
N PHE A 81 8.48 0.76 7.72
CA PHE A 81 9.50 1.70 7.29
C PHE A 81 10.64 1.04 6.51
N GLU A 82 11.00 -0.20 6.83
CA GLU A 82 11.97 -0.99 6.05
C GLU A 82 11.44 -1.26 4.63
N TYR A 83 10.20 -1.66 4.47
CA TYR A 83 9.56 -1.84 3.15
C TYR A 83 9.49 -0.53 2.37
N ILE A 84 9.09 0.57 2.99
CA ILE A 84 9.10 1.89 2.35
C ILE A 84 10.50 2.27 1.89
N ARG A 85 11.53 1.97 2.69
CA ARG A 85 12.93 2.23 2.35
C ARG A 85 13.40 1.36 1.19
N MET A 86 13.03 0.09 1.16
CA MET A 86 13.36 -0.83 0.05
C MET A 86 12.72 -0.38 -1.26
N GLU A 87 11.47 0.08 -1.22
CA GLU A 87 10.68 0.51 -2.36
C GLU A 87 10.64 2.06 -2.50
N HIS A 88 11.65 2.76 -1.96
CA HIS A 88 11.63 4.23 -1.85
C HIS A 88 11.42 4.97 -3.18
N LEU A 89 11.93 4.44 -4.30
CA LEU A 89 11.72 5.03 -5.62
C LEU A 89 10.26 4.94 -6.05
N PHE A 90 9.62 3.80 -5.81
CA PHE A 90 8.20 3.61 -6.07
C PHE A 90 7.37 4.58 -5.21
N PHE A 91 7.60 4.62 -3.90
CA PHE A 91 6.85 5.50 -2.99
C PHE A 91 7.06 6.98 -3.33
N LYS A 92 8.30 7.39 -3.59
CA LYS A 92 8.61 8.77 -3.99
C LYS A 92 7.85 9.18 -5.26
N ALA A 93 7.80 8.31 -6.27
CA ALA A 93 7.09 8.57 -7.51
C ALA A 93 5.58 8.57 -7.31
N ALA A 94 5.05 7.62 -6.53
CA ALA A 94 3.63 7.50 -6.24
C ALA A 94 3.09 8.70 -5.44
N PHE A 95 3.80 9.13 -4.39
CA PHE A 95 3.40 10.29 -3.56
C PHE A 95 3.60 11.65 -4.25
N LYS A 96 4.44 11.74 -5.25
CA LYS A 96 4.60 12.98 -6.02
C LYS A 96 3.32 13.39 -6.75
N ASN A 97 2.47 12.43 -7.09
CA ASN A 97 1.21 12.60 -7.82
C ASN A 97 -0.01 12.30 -6.95
N ASP A 98 0.06 12.63 -5.69
CA ASP A 98 -0.95 12.32 -4.69
C ASP A 98 -2.34 12.90 -5.01
N GLU A 99 -2.40 14.07 -5.68
CA GLU A 99 -3.66 14.67 -6.13
C GLU A 99 -4.49 13.78 -7.07
N GLN A 100 -3.83 12.91 -7.85
CA GLN A 100 -4.48 11.98 -8.76
C GLN A 100 -4.69 10.60 -8.15
N ASN A 101 -3.82 10.18 -7.23
CA ASN A 101 -3.81 8.84 -6.67
C ASN A 101 -4.55 8.74 -5.34
N ASN A 102 -4.71 9.86 -4.64
CA ASN A 102 -5.27 9.91 -3.28
C ASN A 102 -4.59 8.91 -2.31
N LEU A 103 -3.31 8.66 -2.52
CA LEU A 103 -2.55 7.64 -1.79
C LEU A 103 -2.44 7.94 -0.30
N LYS A 104 -2.31 9.21 0.08
CA LYS A 104 -2.25 9.62 1.49
C LYS A 104 -3.56 9.33 2.21
N GLU A 105 -4.68 9.66 1.60
CA GLU A 105 -6.01 9.35 2.15
C GLU A 105 -6.23 7.85 2.22
N HIS A 106 -5.82 7.13 1.18
CA HIS A 106 -5.91 5.69 1.10
C HIS A 106 -5.03 5.00 2.17
N ASP A 107 -3.77 5.43 2.35
CA ASP A 107 -2.88 4.93 3.42
C ASP A 107 -3.47 5.19 4.80
N PHE A 108 -4.04 6.37 5.00
CA PHE A 108 -4.69 6.74 6.26
C PHE A 108 -5.87 5.81 6.58
N GLU A 109 -6.76 5.56 5.62
CA GLU A 109 -7.91 4.68 5.82
C GLU A 109 -7.51 3.22 6.06
N LEU A 110 -6.49 2.71 5.34
CA LEU A 110 -5.94 1.37 5.58
C LEU A 110 -5.36 1.23 6.99
N ILE A 111 -4.55 2.19 7.42
CA ILE A 111 -3.97 2.20 8.77
C ILE A 111 -5.08 2.31 9.81
N ARG A 112 -6.04 3.18 9.61
CA ARG A 112 -7.18 3.35 10.51
C ARG A 112 -7.98 2.05 10.66
N GLN A 113 -8.36 1.42 9.55
CA GLN A 113 -9.11 0.17 9.55
C GLN A 113 -8.32 -0.94 10.23
N PHE A 114 -7.03 -1.08 9.90
CA PHE A 114 -6.17 -2.07 10.53
C PHE A 114 -6.15 -1.94 12.06
N TYR A 115 -5.97 -0.73 12.59
CA TYR A 115 -5.98 -0.52 14.04
C TYR A 115 -7.35 -0.75 14.67
N ILE A 116 -8.44 -0.41 13.98
CA ILE A 116 -9.81 -0.71 14.45
C ILE A 116 -9.98 -2.22 14.56
N ASP A 117 -9.64 -2.99 13.53
CA ASP A 117 -9.76 -4.45 13.52
C ASP A 117 -8.92 -5.11 14.62
N GLN A 118 -7.71 -4.60 14.87
CA GLN A 118 -6.85 -5.06 15.97
C GLN A 118 -7.45 -4.75 17.35
N ILE A 119 -8.08 -3.59 17.52
CA ILE A 119 -8.70 -3.19 18.78
C ILE A 119 -9.97 -4.01 19.01
N GLU A 120 -10.83 -4.18 18.01
CA GLU A 120 -12.05 -4.97 18.08
C GLU A 120 -11.76 -6.45 18.28
N GLY A 121 -10.78 -7.01 17.57
CA GLY A 121 -10.33 -8.38 17.75
C GLY A 121 -9.73 -8.67 19.13
N LYS A 122 -9.10 -7.66 19.76
CA LYS A 122 -8.54 -7.76 21.13
C LYS A 122 -9.54 -7.36 22.20
N ALA A 123 -10.56 -6.56 21.91
CA ALA A 123 -11.60 -6.15 22.85
C ALA A 123 -12.55 -7.31 23.24
N THR A 124 -12.62 -8.35 22.42
CA THR A 124 -13.31 -9.61 22.77
C THR A 124 -12.52 -10.48 23.74
N GLY A 125 -11.29 -10.14 24.10
CA GLY A 125 -10.41 -10.86 25.01
C GLY A 125 -9.46 -9.97 25.80
N LYS A 126 -9.90 -9.41 26.94
CA LYS A 126 -9.06 -8.98 28.08
C LYS A 126 -8.13 -7.76 27.98
N TYR A 127 -8.48 -6.64 27.34
CA TYR A 127 -7.73 -5.39 27.54
C TYR A 127 -8.63 -4.22 27.97
N PRO A 128 -8.18 -3.33 28.90
CA PRO A 128 -9.00 -2.23 29.40
C PRO A 128 -9.23 -1.14 28.35
N THR A 129 -10.45 -0.60 28.35
CA THR A 129 -10.95 0.48 27.47
C THR A 129 -10.12 1.78 27.46
N SER A 130 -9.17 1.94 28.39
CA SER A 130 -8.26 3.10 28.46
C SER A 130 -7.28 3.20 27.26
N TYR A 131 -6.99 2.10 26.58
CA TYR A 131 -6.12 2.09 25.39
C TYR A 131 -6.81 2.61 24.13
N CYS A 132 -8.14 2.50 24.06
CA CYS A 132 -8.91 2.91 22.89
C CYS A 132 -8.92 4.44 22.68
N SER A 133 -8.91 5.24 23.76
CA SER A 133 -8.88 6.69 23.71
C SER A 133 -7.49 7.25 23.32
N SER A 134 -6.42 6.59 23.74
CA SER A 134 -5.05 7.02 23.42
C SER A 134 -4.68 6.74 21.96
N LEU A 135 -5.16 5.64 21.36
CA LEU A 135 -4.95 5.33 19.95
C LEU A 135 -5.74 6.25 19.01
N ARG A 136 -6.95 6.68 19.39
CA ARG A 136 -7.70 7.72 18.65
C ARG A 136 -6.95 9.05 18.61
N CYS A 137 -6.26 9.41 19.69
CA CYS A 137 -5.42 10.60 19.73
C CYS A 137 -4.18 10.48 18.85
N THR A 138 -3.55 9.31 18.80
CA THR A 138 -2.33 9.07 18.00
C THR A 138 -2.64 9.09 16.50
N VAL A 139 -3.74 8.49 16.07
CA VAL A 139 -4.17 8.52 14.66
C VAL A 139 -4.53 9.94 14.24
N ARG A 140 -5.14 10.74 15.12
CA ARG A 140 -5.50 12.15 14.85
C ARG A 140 -4.28 13.08 14.83
N ALA A 141 -3.22 12.77 15.56
CA ALA A 141 -1.97 13.53 15.55
C ALA A 141 -1.10 13.28 14.31
N LEU A 142 -1.27 12.13 13.63
CA LEU A 142 -0.59 11.80 12.37
C LEU A 142 -1.28 12.41 11.14
N SER A 143 -2.47 13.02 11.32
CA SER A 143 -3.25 13.68 10.25
C SER A 143 -3.03 15.20 10.17
N LEU A 144 -2.04 15.74 10.88
CA LEU A 144 -1.55 17.12 10.78
C LEU A 144 -0.19 17.15 10.09
#